data_54b3f8bc94d6f4ca72f518995ce30bb9
#
_entry.id   54b3f8bc94d6f4ca72f518995ce30bb9
#
_cell.length_a   1.000
_cell.length_b   1.000
_cell.length_c   1.000
_cell.angle_alpha   90.00
_cell.angle_beta   90.00
_cell.angle_gamma   90.00
#
_symmetry.space_group_name_H-M   'P 1'
#
loop_
_entity.id
_entity.type
_entity.pdbx_description
1 polymer ?
#
loop_
_entity_poly.entity_id
_entity_poly.type
_entity_poly.pdbx_seq_one_letter_code
_entity_poly.pdbx_strand_id
1 'polypeptide(L)'
;MLKYYKIENGRITKAPDEDSADIVLMGSPSQEQRGALVKKYEIAEHTIASAFDNDELSRVEYDDDFTTIVFKKPRNYTAEDNFEFRVESFGIFLFSDWVLLLSDSEIPLMDSRRFSKIDSLNTFVVKLLNYSVYHFNEHLKIMNRISEELEDKLQNTLDNKYLLYMFTLNKGLIYYVSALNSNEALLKKLQM
;
A
#
# COMPACT_ATOMS: atom_id res chain seq x y z
N MET A 1 -11.65 6.06 -8.03
CA MET A 1 -12.08 7.18 -7.16
C MET A 1 -10.93 8.16 -7.04
N LEU A 2 -11.14 9.48 -7.31
CA LEU A 2 -10.11 10.52 -7.28
C LEU A 2 -10.32 11.39 -6.04
N LYS A 3 -9.26 11.64 -5.27
CA LYS A 3 -9.29 12.47 -4.05
C LYS A 3 -8.08 13.40 -4.03
N TYR A 4 -8.29 14.62 -3.58
CA TYR A 4 -7.28 15.68 -3.49
C TYR A 4 -7.01 16.04 -2.04
N TYR A 5 -5.73 16.18 -1.69
CA TYR A 5 -5.31 16.53 -0.34
C TYR A 5 -4.20 17.57 -0.37
N LYS A 6 -4.11 18.31 0.74
CA LYS A 6 -3.12 19.34 0.97
C LYS A 6 -2.42 19.14 2.30
N ILE A 7 -1.17 19.55 2.37
CA ILE A 7 -0.38 19.55 3.60
C ILE A 7 -0.46 20.94 4.24
N GLU A 8 -1.17 21.05 5.35
CA GLU A 8 -1.34 22.32 6.07
C GLU A 8 -1.03 22.13 7.55
N ASN A 9 -0.19 23.00 8.11
CA ASN A 9 0.20 22.96 9.53
C ASN A 9 0.69 21.60 10.01
N GLY A 10 1.43 20.89 9.15
CA GLY A 10 1.97 19.58 9.44
C GLY A 10 0.94 18.44 9.44
N ARG A 11 -0.22 18.62 8.83
CA ARG A 11 -1.32 17.65 8.71
C ARG A 11 -1.83 17.58 7.27
N ILE A 12 -2.52 16.49 6.96
CA ILE A 12 -3.19 16.32 5.67
C ILE A 12 -4.65 16.73 5.82
N THR A 13 -5.08 17.62 4.95
CA THR A 13 -6.46 18.13 4.84
C THR A 13 -6.98 17.87 3.42
N LYS A 14 -8.29 17.97 3.21
CA LYS A 14 -8.86 17.85 1.84
C LYS A 14 -8.56 19.13 1.06
N ALA A 15 -8.12 18.98 -0.18
CA ALA A 15 -8.06 20.04 -1.16
C ALA A 15 -9.36 20.08 -2.00
N PRO A 16 -9.81 21.27 -2.45
CA PRO A 16 -11.02 21.40 -3.26
C PRO A 16 -10.84 20.85 -4.68
N ASP A 17 -9.66 20.97 -5.25
CA ASP A 17 -9.32 20.61 -6.63
C ASP A 17 -7.86 20.15 -6.74
N GLU A 18 -7.46 19.78 -7.95
CA GLU A 18 -6.11 19.31 -8.25
C GLU A 18 -5.06 20.44 -8.15
N ASP A 19 -5.39 21.63 -8.62
CA ASP A 19 -4.45 22.77 -8.69
C ASP A 19 -3.97 23.23 -7.31
N SER A 20 -4.80 22.98 -6.28
CA SER A 20 -4.49 23.29 -4.87
C SER A 20 -3.94 22.11 -4.09
N ALA A 21 -3.80 20.91 -4.71
CA ALA A 21 -3.44 19.68 -4.04
C ALA A 21 -1.93 19.44 -4.04
N ASP A 22 -1.38 19.10 -2.88
CA ASP A 22 -0.03 18.56 -2.74
C ASP A 22 -0.01 17.02 -2.96
N ILE A 23 -1.17 16.35 -2.77
CA ILE A 23 -1.32 14.91 -2.89
C ILE A 23 -2.59 14.60 -3.67
N VAL A 24 -2.43 13.87 -4.76
CA VAL A 24 -3.53 13.34 -5.58
C VAL A 24 -3.61 11.83 -5.36
N LEU A 25 -4.72 11.33 -4.82
CA LEU A 25 -4.94 9.89 -4.62
C LEU A 25 -5.97 9.39 -5.63
N MET A 26 -5.58 8.44 -6.46
CA MET A 26 -6.46 7.75 -7.40
C MET A 26 -6.55 6.27 -7.05
N GLY A 27 -7.78 5.83 -6.76
CA GLY A 27 -8.10 4.43 -6.48
C GLY A 27 -8.71 3.74 -7.69
N SER A 28 -8.23 2.53 -8.02
CA SER A 28 -8.78 1.63 -9.05
C SER A 28 -9.17 2.34 -10.36
N PRO A 29 -8.21 2.99 -11.06
CA PRO A 29 -8.50 3.73 -12.28
C PRO A 29 -8.97 2.79 -13.39
N SER A 30 -10.00 3.21 -14.14
CA SER A 30 -10.40 2.55 -15.38
C SER A 30 -9.29 2.65 -16.42
N GLN A 31 -9.36 1.83 -17.48
CA GLN A 31 -8.39 1.90 -18.58
C GLN A 31 -8.35 3.29 -19.24
N GLU A 32 -9.50 3.94 -19.38
CA GLU A 32 -9.59 5.32 -19.89
C GLU A 32 -8.88 6.31 -18.95
N GLN A 33 -9.07 6.18 -17.63
CA GLN A 33 -8.39 7.02 -16.65
C GLN A 33 -6.88 6.77 -16.63
N ARG A 34 -6.42 5.52 -16.78
CA ARG A 34 -4.98 5.21 -16.94
C ARG A 34 -4.41 5.89 -18.19
N GLY A 35 -5.10 5.82 -19.33
CA GLY A 35 -4.70 6.52 -20.54
C GLY A 35 -4.66 8.05 -20.40
N ALA A 36 -5.54 8.62 -19.58
CA ALA A 36 -5.50 10.05 -19.25
C ALA A 36 -4.29 10.41 -18.39
N LEU A 37 -3.91 9.56 -17.40
CA LEU A 37 -2.68 9.76 -16.60
C LEU A 37 -1.42 9.72 -17.46
N VAL A 38 -1.33 8.75 -18.40
CA VAL A 38 -0.22 8.65 -19.36
C VAL A 38 -0.04 9.97 -20.12
N LYS A 39 -1.12 10.50 -20.67
CA LYS A 39 -1.08 11.73 -21.47
C LYS A 39 -0.85 12.99 -20.66
N LYS A 40 -1.41 13.04 -19.45
CA LYS A 40 -1.38 14.25 -18.62
C LYS A 40 -0.05 14.45 -17.91
N TYR A 41 0.53 13.35 -17.41
CA TYR A 41 1.73 13.38 -16.56
C TYR A 41 2.96 12.76 -17.22
N GLU A 42 2.82 12.34 -18.48
CA GLU A 42 3.89 11.71 -19.28
C GLU A 42 4.47 10.44 -18.61
N ILE A 43 3.67 9.77 -17.76
CA ILE A 43 4.06 8.53 -17.09
C ILE A 43 3.82 7.37 -18.06
N ALA A 44 4.81 6.50 -18.25
CA ALA A 44 4.67 5.33 -19.12
C ALA A 44 3.56 4.38 -18.64
N GLU A 45 2.78 3.82 -19.56
CA GLU A 45 1.63 2.96 -19.25
C GLU A 45 2.02 1.75 -18.40
N HIS A 46 3.17 1.13 -18.71
CA HIS A 46 3.66 -0.01 -17.93
C HIS A 46 4.00 0.36 -16.48
N THR A 47 4.48 1.57 -16.24
CA THR A 47 4.80 2.07 -14.89
C THR A 47 3.51 2.29 -14.08
N ILE A 48 2.46 2.81 -14.71
CA ILE A 48 1.14 2.91 -14.08
C ILE A 48 0.57 1.52 -13.78
N ALA A 49 0.70 0.57 -14.74
CA ALA A 49 0.22 -0.80 -14.58
C ALA A 49 0.89 -1.52 -13.39
N SER A 50 2.19 -1.33 -13.21
CA SER A 50 2.97 -1.92 -12.11
C SER A 50 2.46 -1.51 -10.73
N ALA A 51 1.88 -0.32 -10.59
CA ALA A 51 1.29 0.13 -9.31
C ALA A 51 0.09 -0.73 -8.88
N PHE A 52 -0.52 -1.48 -9.79
CA PHE A 52 -1.67 -2.34 -9.57
C PHE A 52 -1.37 -3.83 -9.74
N ASP A 53 -0.13 -4.17 -10.14
CA ASP A 53 0.29 -5.55 -10.27
C ASP A 53 0.80 -6.09 -8.93
N ASN A 54 0.04 -7.03 -8.35
CA ASN A 54 0.38 -7.63 -7.06
C ASN A 54 1.59 -8.57 -7.12
N ASP A 55 2.01 -9.00 -8.30
CA ASP A 55 3.19 -9.85 -8.51
C ASP A 55 4.46 -9.02 -8.80
N GLU A 56 4.31 -7.71 -9.10
CA GLU A 56 5.42 -6.80 -9.34
C GLU A 56 6.31 -6.64 -8.10
N LEU A 57 7.61 -6.51 -8.28
CA LEU A 57 8.56 -6.27 -7.19
C LEU A 57 8.54 -4.79 -6.77
N SER A 58 8.76 -4.57 -5.47
CA SER A 58 8.96 -3.21 -4.96
C SER A 58 10.23 -2.62 -5.55
N ARG A 59 10.13 -1.41 -6.11
CA ARG A 59 11.25 -0.75 -6.76
C ARG A 59 11.16 0.76 -6.69
N VAL A 60 12.29 1.40 -6.90
CA VAL A 60 12.40 2.84 -7.13
C VAL A 60 13.05 3.07 -8.50
N GLU A 61 12.51 4.00 -9.25
CA GLU A 61 13.01 4.47 -10.54
C GLU A 61 13.10 6.00 -10.47
N TYR A 62 14.20 6.54 -10.98
CA TYR A 62 14.45 7.98 -11.01
C TYR A 62 14.37 8.43 -12.46
N ASP A 63 13.34 9.20 -12.78
CA ASP A 63 13.16 9.88 -14.05
C ASP A 63 13.56 11.36 -13.92
N ASP A 64 13.66 12.10 -15.03
CA ASP A 64 14.07 13.50 -15.01
C ASP A 64 13.05 14.39 -14.26
N ASP A 65 11.76 14.10 -14.37
CA ASP A 65 10.67 14.94 -13.85
C ASP A 65 10.05 14.41 -12.57
N PHE A 66 10.18 13.11 -12.27
CA PHE A 66 9.59 12.49 -11.09
C PHE A 66 10.35 11.23 -10.64
N THR A 67 10.11 10.83 -9.41
CA THR A 67 10.58 9.54 -8.88
C THR A 67 9.39 8.60 -8.72
N THR A 68 9.49 7.41 -9.33
CA THR A 68 8.50 6.34 -9.15
C THR A 68 8.91 5.41 -8.03
N ILE A 69 7.99 5.12 -7.11
CA ILE A 69 8.15 4.10 -6.08
C ILE A 69 6.97 3.15 -6.16
N VAL A 70 7.23 1.88 -6.46
CA VAL A 70 6.24 0.80 -6.33
C VAL A 70 6.52 0.06 -5.03
N PHE A 71 5.53 -0.01 -4.15
CA PHE A 71 5.68 -0.55 -2.80
C PHE A 71 4.54 -1.50 -2.47
N LYS A 72 4.77 -2.45 -1.55
CA LYS A 72 3.77 -3.42 -1.12
C LYS A 72 3.13 -3.01 0.20
N LYS A 73 1.82 -3.24 0.32
CA LYS A 73 1.08 -3.11 1.57
C LYS A 73 0.09 -4.26 1.75
N PRO A 74 -0.34 -4.59 2.97
CA PRO A 74 -1.44 -5.51 3.17
C PRO A 74 -2.72 -4.94 2.55
N ARG A 75 -3.52 -5.81 1.95
CA ARG A 75 -4.91 -5.48 1.69
C ARG A 75 -5.68 -5.48 3.02
N ASN A 76 -6.65 -4.57 3.16
CA ASN A 76 -7.50 -4.55 4.35
C ASN A 76 -8.17 -5.92 4.55
N TYR A 77 -8.07 -6.46 5.77
CA TYR A 77 -8.65 -7.75 6.15
C TYR A 77 -9.97 -7.54 6.88
N THR A 78 -10.96 -8.35 6.52
CA THR A 78 -12.26 -8.43 7.19
C THR A 78 -12.57 -9.88 7.58
N ALA A 79 -13.54 -10.07 8.48
CA ALA A 79 -13.98 -11.41 8.89
C ALA A 79 -14.54 -12.24 7.71
N GLU A 80 -14.99 -11.59 6.65
CA GLU A 80 -15.54 -12.24 5.44
C GLU A 80 -14.44 -12.85 4.56
N ASP A 81 -13.16 -12.46 4.75
CA ASP A 81 -12.02 -12.96 3.97
C ASP A 81 -11.59 -14.39 4.33
N ASN A 82 -12.25 -15.05 5.29
CA ASN A 82 -12.03 -16.45 5.65
C ASN A 82 -10.54 -16.83 5.82
N PHE A 83 -9.81 -16.02 6.59
CA PHE A 83 -8.38 -16.19 6.87
C PHE A 83 -7.45 -15.94 5.68
N GLU A 84 -7.95 -15.40 4.57
CA GLU A 84 -7.16 -15.09 3.39
C GLU A 84 -6.53 -13.69 3.51
N PHE A 85 -5.28 -13.64 3.94
CA PHE A 85 -4.49 -12.41 3.99
C PHE A 85 -3.78 -12.19 2.66
N ARG A 86 -4.05 -11.05 2.04
CA ARG A 86 -3.52 -10.69 0.72
C ARG A 86 -2.61 -9.47 0.81
N VAL A 87 -1.73 -9.35 -0.18
CA VAL A 87 -0.86 -8.19 -0.41
C VAL A 87 -1.30 -7.49 -1.68
N GLU A 88 -1.17 -6.19 -1.72
CA GLU A 88 -1.39 -5.39 -2.92
C GLU A 88 -0.24 -4.41 -3.13
N SER A 89 -0.04 -4.03 -4.38
CA SER A 89 0.89 -2.98 -4.75
C SER A 89 0.23 -1.61 -4.65
N PHE A 90 1.03 -0.57 -4.50
CA PHE A 90 0.63 0.81 -4.74
C PHE A 90 1.80 1.60 -5.31
N GLY A 91 1.48 2.59 -6.12
CA GLY A 91 2.46 3.46 -6.77
C GLY A 91 2.49 4.85 -6.15
N ILE A 92 3.69 5.38 -5.97
CA ILE A 92 3.96 6.75 -5.57
C ILE A 92 4.76 7.38 -6.70
N PHE A 93 4.24 8.45 -7.28
CA PHE A 93 4.92 9.27 -8.29
C PHE A 93 5.19 10.63 -7.63
N LEU A 94 6.44 10.82 -7.24
CA LEU A 94 6.88 12.01 -6.53
C LEU A 94 7.44 13.02 -7.53
N PHE A 95 6.70 14.09 -7.76
CA PHE A 95 7.12 15.27 -8.52
C PHE A 95 7.78 16.30 -7.59
N SER A 96 8.27 17.41 -8.14
CA SER A 96 8.92 18.47 -7.36
C SER A 96 8.00 19.06 -6.29
N ASP A 97 6.73 19.32 -6.64
CA ASP A 97 5.79 20.09 -5.82
C ASP A 97 4.55 19.32 -5.37
N TRP A 98 4.36 18.10 -5.84
CA TRP A 98 3.19 17.27 -5.53
C TRP A 98 3.45 15.78 -5.70
N VAL A 99 2.51 14.96 -5.23
CA VAL A 99 2.60 13.47 -5.30
C VAL A 99 1.32 12.90 -5.88
N LEU A 100 1.46 12.00 -6.87
CA LEU A 100 0.38 11.13 -7.31
C LEU A 100 0.49 9.77 -6.60
N LEU A 101 -0.59 9.34 -5.94
CA LEU A 101 -0.72 8.01 -5.35
C LEU A 101 -1.72 7.19 -6.13
N LEU A 102 -1.31 5.99 -6.53
CA LEU A 102 -2.16 4.99 -7.17
C LEU A 102 -2.31 3.79 -6.24
N SER A 103 -3.55 3.43 -5.85
CA SER A 103 -3.80 2.31 -4.94
C SER A 103 -5.20 1.75 -5.15
N ASP A 104 -5.36 0.43 -5.14
CA ASP A 104 -6.68 -0.22 -5.24
C ASP A 104 -7.49 -0.09 -3.96
N SER A 105 -6.88 -0.12 -2.80
CA SER A 105 -7.56 0.08 -1.54
C SER A 105 -7.33 1.46 -0.95
N GLU A 106 -8.24 1.88 -0.08
CA GLU A 106 -8.18 3.18 0.57
C GLU A 106 -6.97 3.29 1.52
N ILE A 107 -6.27 4.42 1.43
CA ILE A 107 -5.21 4.82 2.37
C ILE A 107 -5.78 5.92 3.27
N PRO A 108 -5.80 5.76 4.60
CA PRO A 108 -6.40 6.72 5.51
C PRO A 108 -5.47 7.93 5.76
N LEU A 109 -5.22 8.74 4.74
CA LEU A 109 -4.27 9.86 4.77
C LEU A 109 -4.61 10.91 5.83
N MET A 110 -5.89 11.02 6.22
CA MET A 110 -6.33 11.97 7.24
C MET A 110 -6.20 11.45 8.68
N ASP A 111 -5.68 10.22 8.92
CA ASP A 111 -5.40 9.74 10.28
C ASP A 111 -4.24 10.54 10.89
N SER A 112 -4.57 11.51 11.72
CA SER A 112 -3.60 12.41 12.36
C SER A 112 -2.62 11.71 13.31
N ARG A 113 -2.90 10.49 13.75
CA ARG A 113 -1.96 9.69 14.57
C ARG A 113 -0.79 9.19 13.73
N ARG A 114 -1.01 8.95 12.44
CA ARG A 114 -0.02 8.39 11.51
C ARG A 114 0.60 9.45 10.61
N PHE A 115 -0.25 10.37 10.13
CA PHE A 115 0.11 11.44 9.21
C PHE A 115 0.08 12.80 9.91
N SER A 116 1.01 13.02 10.83
CA SER A 116 1.22 14.30 11.54
C SER A 116 2.67 14.74 11.45
N LYS A 117 2.94 16.01 11.67
CA LYS A 117 4.29 16.62 11.57
C LYS A 117 4.91 16.38 10.19
N ILE A 118 4.14 16.64 9.15
CA ILE A 118 4.57 16.55 7.75
C ILE A 118 5.04 17.94 7.35
N ASP A 119 6.34 18.10 7.14
CA ASP A 119 6.97 19.36 6.76
C ASP A 119 7.35 19.41 5.27
N SER A 120 7.32 18.29 4.58
CA SER A 120 7.69 18.15 3.18
C SER A 120 7.03 16.93 2.53
N LEU A 121 7.02 16.89 1.20
CA LEU A 121 6.57 15.70 0.44
C LEU A 121 7.43 14.48 0.73
N ASN A 122 8.74 14.65 0.92
CA ASN A 122 9.63 13.54 1.29
C ASN A 122 9.24 12.96 2.66
N THR A 123 8.97 13.82 3.66
CA THR A 123 8.47 13.38 4.97
C THR A 123 7.14 12.65 4.83
N PHE A 124 6.25 13.11 3.96
CA PHE A 124 4.99 12.43 3.66
C PHE A 124 5.23 11.03 3.08
N VAL A 125 6.10 10.89 2.06
CA VAL A 125 6.43 9.59 1.45
C VAL A 125 7.00 8.64 2.49
N VAL A 126 7.96 9.06 3.31
CA VAL A 126 8.52 8.24 4.39
C VAL A 126 7.44 7.77 5.36
N LYS A 127 6.51 8.63 5.75
CA LYS A 127 5.38 8.26 6.62
C LYS A 127 4.44 7.27 5.96
N LEU A 128 4.21 7.39 4.66
CA LEU A 128 3.38 6.47 3.89
C LEU A 128 4.01 5.07 3.81
N LEU A 129 5.32 4.98 3.55
CA LEU A 129 6.06 3.72 3.59
C LEU A 129 6.03 3.10 4.99
N ASN A 130 6.24 3.90 6.03
CA ASN A 130 6.16 3.45 7.43
C ASN A 130 4.75 2.98 7.80
N TYR A 131 3.70 3.65 7.32
CA TYR A 131 2.32 3.20 7.49
C TYR A 131 2.12 1.79 6.93
N SER A 132 2.66 1.49 5.75
CA SER A 132 2.56 0.16 5.14
C SER A 132 3.25 -0.91 5.99
N VAL A 133 4.46 -0.64 6.49
CA VAL A 133 5.18 -1.55 7.40
C VAL A 133 4.41 -1.78 8.71
N TYR A 134 3.86 -0.72 9.28
CA TYR A 134 3.03 -0.82 10.47
C TYR A 134 1.78 -1.68 10.23
N HIS A 135 1.13 -1.54 9.07
CA HIS A 135 -0.05 -2.31 8.69
C HIS A 135 0.27 -3.81 8.58
N PHE A 136 1.45 -4.17 8.02
CA PHE A 136 1.95 -5.55 8.08
C PHE A 136 2.04 -6.08 9.52
N ASN A 137 2.62 -5.30 10.43
CA ASN A 137 2.75 -5.69 11.84
C ASN A 137 1.39 -5.92 12.52
N GLU A 138 0.40 -5.08 12.24
CA GLU A 138 -0.96 -5.26 12.80
C GLU A 138 -1.60 -6.56 12.28
N HIS A 139 -1.47 -6.84 10.99
CA HIS A 139 -1.99 -8.09 10.42
C HIS A 139 -1.25 -9.32 10.95
N LEU A 140 0.07 -9.27 11.10
CA LEU A 140 0.85 -10.38 11.67
C LEU A 140 0.40 -10.73 13.09
N LYS A 141 0.06 -9.73 13.92
CA LYS A 141 -0.53 -9.97 15.25
C LYS A 141 -1.89 -10.67 15.17
N ILE A 142 -2.73 -10.29 14.19
CA ILE A 142 -4.02 -10.95 13.95
C ILE A 142 -3.81 -12.38 13.48
N MET A 143 -2.90 -12.61 12.53
CA MET A 143 -2.57 -13.93 12.00
C MET A 143 -2.06 -14.87 13.10
N ASN A 144 -1.20 -14.38 14.01
CA ASN A 144 -0.71 -15.16 15.15
C ASN A 144 -1.86 -15.62 16.06
N ARG A 145 -2.77 -14.71 16.42
CA ARG A 145 -3.95 -15.03 17.23
C ARG A 145 -4.84 -16.08 16.55
N ILE A 146 -5.08 -15.91 15.24
CA ILE A 146 -5.87 -16.88 14.48
C ILE A 146 -5.18 -18.25 14.46
N SER A 147 -3.84 -18.29 14.31
CA SER A 147 -3.08 -19.54 14.34
C SER A 147 -3.27 -20.29 15.66
N GLU A 148 -3.13 -19.59 16.79
CA GLU A 148 -3.34 -20.17 18.13
C GLU A 148 -4.77 -20.72 18.29
N GLU A 149 -5.80 -19.96 17.86
CA GLU A 149 -7.20 -20.41 17.90
C GLU A 149 -7.46 -21.62 17.01
N LEU A 150 -6.82 -21.71 15.85
CA LEU A 150 -6.96 -22.86 14.94
C LEU A 150 -6.25 -24.09 15.47
N GLU A 151 -5.09 -23.94 16.12
CA GLU A 151 -4.36 -25.02 16.78
C GLU A 151 -5.19 -25.65 17.91
N ASP A 152 -5.78 -24.83 18.77
CA ASP A 152 -6.66 -25.29 19.84
C ASP A 152 -7.88 -26.06 19.31
N LYS A 153 -8.48 -25.59 18.22
CA LYS A 153 -9.59 -26.27 17.57
C LYS A 153 -9.19 -27.62 16.96
N LEU A 154 -8.01 -27.69 16.33
CA LEU A 154 -7.49 -28.94 15.78
C LEU A 154 -7.21 -29.98 16.83
N GLN A 155 -6.72 -29.59 18.02
CA GLN A 155 -6.50 -30.52 19.13
C GLN A 155 -7.80 -31.09 19.72
N ASN A 156 -8.87 -30.30 19.66
CA ASN A 156 -10.15 -30.65 20.31
C ASN A 156 -11.19 -31.25 19.35
N THR A 157 -10.97 -31.19 18.02
CA THR A 157 -11.89 -31.68 17.00
C THR A 157 -11.16 -32.32 15.83
N LEU A 158 -11.72 -33.39 15.25
CA LEU A 158 -11.21 -34.06 14.05
C LEU A 158 -11.74 -33.44 12.75
N ASP A 159 -12.14 -32.16 12.76
CA ASP A 159 -12.72 -31.50 11.59
C ASP A 159 -11.63 -30.93 10.68
N ASN A 160 -11.48 -31.51 9.50
CA ASN A 160 -10.49 -31.14 8.48
C ASN A 160 -10.58 -29.69 8.00
N LYS A 161 -11.71 -29.00 8.25
CA LYS A 161 -11.85 -27.58 7.84
C LYS A 161 -10.80 -26.68 8.50
N TYR A 162 -10.41 -26.97 9.74
CA TYR A 162 -9.39 -26.18 10.45
C TYR A 162 -8.00 -26.35 9.83
N LEU A 163 -7.70 -27.52 9.27
CA LEU A 163 -6.49 -27.72 8.47
C LEU A 163 -6.50 -26.85 7.20
N LEU A 164 -7.63 -26.79 6.52
CA LEU A 164 -7.76 -25.90 5.34
C LEU A 164 -7.56 -24.44 5.70
N TYR A 165 -8.10 -23.98 6.84
CA TYR A 165 -7.87 -22.62 7.32
C TYR A 165 -6.41 -22.36 7.68
N MET A 166 -5.72 -23.31 8.29
CA MET A 166 -4.28 -23.23 8.56
C MET A 166 -3.46 -23.13 7.26
N PHE A 167 -3.80 -23.90 6.23
CA PHE A 167 -3.16 -23.79 4.91
C PHE A 167 -3.39 -22.41 4.28
N THR A 168 -4.61 -21.88 4.37
CA THR A 168 -4.94 -20.54 3.87
C THR A 168 -4.13 -19.46 4.59
N LEU A 169 -4.05 -19.53 5.92
CA LEU A 169 -3.27 -18.62 6.75
C LEU A 169 -1.77 -18.70 6.40
N ASN A 170 -1.22 -19.91 6.27
CA ASN A 170 0.18 -20.12 5.89
C ASN A 170 0.51 -19.53 4.51
N LYS A 171 -0.39 -19.67 3.54
CA LYS A 171 -0.25 -19.04 2.22
C LYS A 171 -0.16 -17.52 2.34
N GLY A 172 -1.00 -16.90 3.18
CA GLY A 172 -0.94 -15.47 3.49
C GLY A 172 0.41 -15.05 4.09
N LEU A 173 0.96 -15.84 5.04
CA LEU A 173 2.28 -15.59 5.62
C LEU A 173 3.39 -15.61 4.56
N ILE A 174 3.36 -16.55 3.62
CA ILE A 174 4.34 -16.62 2.52
C ILE A 174 4.29 -15.35 1.67
N TYR A 175 3.10 -14.87 1.32
CA TYR A 175 2.94 -13.62 0.58
C TYR A 175 3.48 -12.41 1.36
N TYR A 176 3.25 -12.37 2.68
CA TYR A 176 3.75 -11.30 3.54
C TYR A 176 5.27 -11.29 3.62
N VAL A 177 5.90 -12.46 3.79
CA VAL A 177 7.37 -12.59 3.79
C VAL A 177 7.96 -12.12 2.45
N SER A 178 7.36 -12.55 1.32
CA SER A 178 7.80 -12.11 -0.01
C SER A 178 7.68 -10.60 -0.18
N ALA A 179 6.55 -10.01 0.21
CA ALA A 179 6.32 -8.58 0.13
C ALA A 179 7.27 -7.77 1.01
N LEU A 180 7.50 -8.20 2.25
CA LEU A 180 8.41 -7.52 3.18
C LEU A 180 9.86 -7.58 2.69
N ASN A 181 10.31 -8.71 2.14
CA ASN A 181 11.64 -8.83 1.53
C ASN A 181 11.79 -7.91 0.32
N SER A 182 10.76 -7.81 -0.52
CA SER A 182 10.73 -6.90 -1.67
C SER A 182 10.82 -5.44 -1.22
N ASN A 183 10.03 -5.06 -0.22
CA ASN A 183 10.04 -3.72 0.37
C ASN A 183 11.40 -3.39 1.01
N GLU A 184 12.01 -4.35 1.71
CA GLU A 184 13.34 -4.17 2.32
C GLU A 184 14.41 -3.87 1.27
N ALA A 185 14.38 -4.61 0.15
CA ALA A 185 15.32 -4.40 -0.96
C ALA A 185 15.20 -2.98 -1.56
N LEU A 186 13.96 -2.47 -1.68
CA LEU A 186 13.71 -1.10 -2.11
C LEU A 186 14.21 -0.09 -1.08
N LEU A 187 13.87 -0.26 0.21
CA LEU A 187 14.27 0.68 1.26
C LEU A 187 15.79 0.80 1.38
N LYS A 188 16.54 -0.28 1.17
CA LYS A 188 18.00 -0.25 1.10
C LYS A 188 18.52 0.62 -0.06
N LYS A 189 17.81 0.64 -1.21
CA LYS A 189 18.18 1.50 -2.35
C LYS A 189 17.88 2.99 -2.09
N LEU A 190 16.86 3.30 -1.29
CA LEU A 190 16.54 4.68 -0.92
C LEU A 190 17.55 5.28 0.10
N GLN A 191 18.33 4.45 0.77
CA GLN A 191 19.33 4.88 1.76
C GLN A 191 20.71 5.19 1.14
N MET A 192 20.92 4.85 -0.13
CA MET A 192 22.17 5.12 -0.86
C MET A 192 22.13 6.47 -1.55
#